data_6bebfeae7209827f9f6c29e428400d5e
#
_entry.id   6bebfeae7209827f9f6c29e428400d5e
#
_cell.length_a   1.000
_cell.length_b   1.000
_cell.length_c   1.000
_cell.angle_alpha   90.00
_cell.angle_beta   90.00
_cell.angle_gamma   90.00
#
_symmetry.space_group_name_H-M   'P 1'
#
loop_
_entity.id
_entity.type
_entity.pdbx_description
1 polymer ?
#
loop_
_entity_poly.entity_id
_entity_poly.type
_entity_poly.pdbx_seq_one_letter_code
_entity_poly.pdbx_strand_id
1 'polypeptide(L)'
;MNEQLIKNTKIDEDITIASRRKFLKKLAYGSVLALSGCGVETAAVRHVGRHGFTQQTQAPAPYLHSPGYKTLSFEHTHTGEKLKLTYFERGNYIKDALQEINYLLRDFRTDDIHPIDTALLDQLFDLKQTLGLNKPFHIISGYRSPFTNAQLHKHSHGVAKQSFHMQGRAIDIRVEGVSSKMIKNAALTLAQGGVGYYPRSNFVHLDSGRFRTW
;
A
#
# COMPACT_ATOMS: atom_id res chain seq x y z
N MET A 1 -22.00 -41.01 -4.22
CA MET A 1 -21.71 -39.76 -4.92
C MET A 1 -21.17 -38.77 -3.85
N ASN A 2 -19.82 -38.64 -3.66
CA ASN A 2 -19.17 -37.52 -2.92
C ASN A 2 -17.73 -37.75 -2.53
N GLU A 3 -17.13 -38.94 -2.71
CA GLU A 3 -15.70 -39.11 -2.42
C GLU A 3 -14.79 -38.50 -3.51
N GLN A 4 -15.26 -38.46 -4.76
CA GLN A 4 -14.53 -37.93 -5.88
C GLN A 4 -14.46 -36.36 -5.84
N LEU A 5 -15.53 -35.71 -5.35
CA LEU A 5 -15.56 -34.25 -5.20
C LEU A 5 -14.63 -33.77 -4.07
N ILE A 6 -14.56 -34.49 -2.97
CA ILE A 6 -13.69 -34.15 -1.83
C ILE A 6 -12.20 -34.33 -2.18
N LYS A 7 -11.87 -35.33 -3.02
CA LYS A 7 -10.51 -35.53 -3.51
C LYS A 7 -10.06 -34.42 -4.46
N ASN A 8 -10.94 -33.94 -5.34
CA ASN A 8 -10.62 -32.89 -6.29
C ASN A 8 -10.42 -31.52 -5.61
N THR A 9 -11.24 -31.16 -4.62
CA THR A 9 -11.06 -29.91 -3.82
C THR A 9 -9.75 -29.92 -3.05
N LYS A 10 -9.34 -31.07 -2.49
CA LYS A 10 -8.10 -31.17 -1.75
C LYS A 10 -6.84 -31.10 -2.64
N ILE A 11 -6.92 -31.60 -3.87
CA ILE A 11 -5.85 -31.52 -4.86
C ILE A 11 -5.68 -30.08 -5.34
N ASP A 12 -6.75 -29.34 -5.55
CA ASP A 12 -6.71 -27.93 -5.97
C ASP A 12 -6.16 -27.01 -4.86
N GLU A 13 -6.48 -27.28 -3.59
CA GLU A 13 -5.90 -26.57 -2.44
C GLU A 13 -4.40 -26.84 -2.31
N ASP A 14 -3.94 -28.07 -2.47
CA ASP A 14 -2.52 -28.45 -2.37
C ASP A 14 -1.69 -27.87 -3.54
N ILE A 15 -2.25 -27.76 -4.75
CA ILE A 15 -1.60 -27.13 -5.90
C ILE A 15 -1.47 -25.61 -5.66
N THR A 16 -2.49 -24.98 -5.09
CA THR A 16 -2.49 -23.54 -4.78
C THR A 16 -1.46 -23.20 -3.72
N ILE A 17 -1.35 -24.01 -2.65
CA ILE A 17 -0.38 -23.86 -1.57
C ILE A 17 1.07 -24.12 -2.06
N ALA A 18 1.25 -25.11 -2.95
CA ALA A 18 2.56 -25.43 -3.52
C ALA A 18 3.04 -24.31 -4.50
N SER A 19 2.14 -23.71 -5.25
CA SER A 19 2.42 -22.56 -6.11
C SER A 19 2.83 -21.33 -5.30
N ARG A 20 2.15 -21.03 -4.20
CA ARG A 20 2.49 -19.95 -3.26
C ARG A 20 3.87 -20.14 -2.61
N ARG A 21 4.23 -21.37 -2.22
CA ARG A 21 5.55 -21.68 -1.65
C ARG A 21 6.70 -21.56 -2.66
N LYS A 22 6.47 -21.87 -3.95
CA LYS A 22 7.46 -21.69 -5.02
C LYS A 22 7.70 -20.22 -5.35
N PHE A 23 6.67 -19.37 -5.30
CA PHE A 23 6.79 -17.92 -5.52
C PHE A 23 7.63 -17.25 -4.42
N LEU A 24 7.36 -17.56 -3.15
CA LEU A 24 8.13 -17.03 -2.00
C LEU A 24 9.60 -17.44 -2.00
N LYS A 25 9.95 -18.63 -2.52
CA LYS A 25 11.35 -19.10 -2.61
C LYS A 25 12.15 -18.41 -3.72
N LYS A 26 11.53 -17.92 -4.79
CA LYS A 26 12.23 -17.18 -5.85
C LYS A 26 12.62 -15.75 -5.47
N LEU A 27 11.97 -15.15 -4.48
CA LEU A 27 12.29 -13.79 -4.01
C LEU A 27 13.46 -13.76 -3.00
N ALA A 28 13.90 -14.90 -2.49
CA ALA A 28 14.97 -15.00 -1.48
C ALA A 28 16.40 -15.15 -2.06
N TYR A 29 16.58 -15.26 -3.37
CA TYR A 29 17.89 -15.47 -4.00
C TYR A 29 18.24 -14.35 -4.99
N GLY A 30 18.57 -13.20 -4.49
CA GLY A 30 19.03 -12.12 -5.35
C GLY A 30 19.57 -10.93 -4.60
N SER A 31 20.62 -11.09 -3.82
CA SER A 31 21.48 -9.97 -3.43
C SER A 31 22.70 -10.47 -2.65
N VAL A 32 23.75 -10.82 -3.32
CA VAL A 32 25.13 -10.62 -2.86
C VAL A 32 26.01 -10.47 -4.10
N LEU A 33 26.57 -9.29 -4.29
CA LEU A 33 27.94 -9.13 -4.78
C LEU A 33 28.41 -7.72 -4.44
N ALA A 34 29.33 -7.70 -3.50
CA ALA A 34 30.22 -6.59 -3.19
C ALA A 34 31.35 -6.55 -4.21
N LEU A 35 32.00 -5.37 -4.31
CA LEU A 35 33.44 -5.14 -4.57
C LEU A 35 33.61 -3.64 -4.68
N SER A 36 34.23 -2.99 -3.71
CA SER A 36 35.65 -2.78 -3.43
C SER A 36 36.41 -2.09 -4.60
N GLY A 37 37.02 -0.99 -4.27
CA GLY A 37 38.18 -0.50 -4.99
C GLY A 37 38.39 0.99 -4.92
N CYS A 38 39.33 1.39 -4.03
CA CYS A 38 40.43 2.35 -4.20
C CYS A 38 40.11 3.73 -4.85
N GLY A 39 40.34 4.84 -4.21
CA GLY A 39 41.58 5.33 -3.64
C GLY A 39 42.22 6.36 -4.54
N VAL A 40 42.59 7.50 -4.01
CA VAL A 40 43.71 8.38 -4.29
C VAL A 40 43.29 9.87 -4.19
N GLU A 41 43.59 10.49 -3.08
CA GLU A 41 44.60 11.48 -2.78
C GLU A 41 44.70 12.75 -3.64
N THR A 42 44.59 13.84 -2.90
CA THR A 42 45.41 15.07 -2.78
C THR A 42 45.21 16.17 -3.81
N ALA A 43 44.84 17.33 -3.35
CA ALA A 43 45.76 18.49 -3.20
C ALA A 43 45.02 19.76 -2.72
N ALA A 44 45.57 20.34 -1.68
CA ALA A 44 45.12 21.62 -1.13
C ALA A 44 45.62 22.79 -2.01
N VAL A 45 44.73 23.75 -2.29
CA VAL A 45 45.15 25.13 -2.61
C VAL A 45 44.25 26.08 -1.83
N ARG A 46 44.91 26.84 -0.95
CA ARG A 46 44.33 28.00 -0.24
C ARG A 46 44.17 29.17 -1.22
N HIS A 47 42.97 29.74 -1.28
CA HIS A 47 42.83 31.14 -1.64
C HIS A 47 41.84 31.85 -0.72
N VAL A 48 42.33 32.87 -0.04
CA VAL A 48 41.58 33.80 0.81
C VAL A 48 40.91 34.81 -0.10
N GLY A 49 39.56 34.89 -0.01
CA GLY A 49 38.78 35.94 -0.64
C GLY A 49 37.54 36.23 0.20
N ARG A 50 37.57 37.34 0.95
CA ARG A 50 36.42 37.92 1.64
C ARG A 50 35.40 38.40 0.61
N HIS A 51 34.21 37.80 0.55
CA HIS A 51 33.01 38.49 0.07
C HIS A 51 31.80 37.94 0.82
N GLY A 52 30.91 38.86 1.22
CA GLY A 52 29.78 38.62 2.09
C GLY A 52 28.83 37.55 1.57
N PHE A 53 28.55 36.56 2.41
CA PHE A 53 27.54 35.56 2.18
C PHE A 53 26.17 36.08 2.65
N THR A 54 25.36 36.53 1.71
CA THR A 54 23.91 36.48 1.90
C THR A 54 23.51 35.02 1.85
N GLN A 55 23.21 34.41 3.00
CA GLN A 55 22.57 33.11 3.06
C GLN A 55 21.15 33.22 2.44
N GLN A 56 21.06 32.91 1.17
CA GLN A 56 19.80 32.52 0.58
C GLN A 56 19.45 31.17 1.19
N THR A 57 18.50 31.16 2.15
CA THR A 57 17.83 29.96 2.60
C THR A 57 17.03 29.40 1.41
N GLN A 58 17.69 28.56 0.62
CA GLN A 58 16.96 27.72 -0.34
C GLN A 58 16.03 26.83 0.45
N ALA A 59 14.71 27.00 0.24
CA ALA A 59 13.73 26.02 0.67
C ALA A 59 14.16 24.64 0.12
N PRO A 60 14.09 23.57 0.93
CA PRO A 60 14.43 22.25 0.45
C PRO A 60 13.58 21.96 -0.78
N ALA A 61 14.24 21.69 -1.91
CA ALA A 61 13.58 21.27 -3.12
C ALA A 61 12.71 20.03 -2.81
N PRO A 62 11.47 19.96 -3.29
CA PRO A 62 10.65 18.79 -3.08
C PRO A 62 11.39 17.57 -3.60
N TYR A 63 11.47 16.52 -2.78
CA TYR A 63 12.15 15.27 -3.07
C TYR A 63 11.57 14.63 -4.33
N LEU A 64 12.11 14.97 -5.49
CA LEU A 64 11.79 14.42 -6.81
C LEU A 64 12.58 13.13 -7.09
N HIS A 65 12.73 12.27 -6.10
CA HIS A 65 13.24 10.92 -6.33
C HIS A 65 12.15 9.95 -5.91
N SER A 66 11.24 9.66 -6.84
CA SER A 66 10.42 8.46 -6.72
C SER A 66 11.40 7.30 -6.54
N PRO A 67 11.35 6.55 -5.43
CA PRO A 67 12.23 5.41 -5.27
C PRO A 67 12.03 4.48 -6.46
N GLY A 68 13.10 3.93 -7.00
CA GLY A 68 13.05 3.04 -8.17
C GLY A 68 12.17 1.80 -7.95
N TYR A 69 11.67 1.62 -6.72
CA TYR A 69 10.73 0.57 -6.32
C TYR A 69 9.76 1.09 -5.25
N LYS A 70 8.51 0.57 -5.25
CA LYS A 70 7.50 0.86 -4.21
C LYS A 70 7.06 -0.45 -3.55
N THR A 71 7.21 -0.52 -2.23
CA THR A 71 6.87 -1.69 -1.41
C THR A 71 5.82 -1.32 -0.38
N LEU A 72 4.75 -2.11 -0.31
CA LEU A 72 3.72 -2.01 0.71
C LEU A 72 3.68 -3.27 1.59
N SER A 73 3.17 -3.10 2.79
CA SER A 73 2.93 -4.18 3.74
C SER A 73 1.53 -4.04 4.32
N PHE A 74 0.77 -5.13 4.32
CA PHE A 74 -0.62 -5.20 4.72
C PHE A 74 -0.85 -6.32 5.73
N GLU A 75 -1.84 -6.11 6.59
CA GLU A 75 -2.44 -7.13 7.45
C GLU A 75 -3.96 -6.96 7.43
N HIS A 76 -4.69 -7.96 6.91
CA HIS A 76 -6.13 -7.88 6.82
C HIS A 76 -6.77 -8.26 8.16
N THR A 77 -7.52 -7.34 8.77
CA THR A 77 -8.01 -7.49 10.14
C THR A 77 -9.08 -8.57 10.33
N HIS A 78 -9.79 -8.95 9.27
CA HIS A 78 -10.85 -9.96 9.31
C HIS A 78 -10.35 -11.36 8.93
N THR A 79 -9.40 -11.46 7.99
CA THR A 79 -8.88 -12.77 7.54
C THR A 79 -7.56 -13.15 8.21
N GLY A 80 -6.86 -12.18 8.82
CA GLY A 80 -5.53 -12.37 9.41
C GLY A 80 -4.41 -12.54 8.37
N GLU A 81 -4.73 -12.46 7.08
CA GLU A 81 -3.76 -12.58 6.00
C GLU A 81 -2.77 -11.41 6.02
N LYS A 82 -1.50 -11.71 5.76
CA LYS A 82 -0.41 -10.74 5.74
C LYS A 82 0.31 -10.78 4.40
N LEU A 83 0.61 -9.61 3.86
CA LEU A 83 1.30 -9.48 2.59
C LEU A 83 2.34 -8.36 2.67
N LYS A 84 3.56 -8.62 2.21
CA LYS A 84 4.60 -7.61 2.00
C LYS A 84 5.26 -7.86 0.66
N LEU A 85 5.15 -6.90 -0.25
CA LEU A 85 5.71 -7.03 -1.59
C LEU A 85 6.00 -5.68 -2.23
N THR A 86 6.87 -5.73 -3.25
CA THR A 86 7.12 -4.63 -4.17
C THR A 86 6.13 -4.73 -5.32
N TYR A 87 5.31 -3.72 -5.52
CA TYR A 87 4.29 -3.68 -6.58
C TYR A 87 4.68 -2.81 -7.77
N PHE A 88 5.74 -2.00 -7.63
CA PHE A 88 6.26 -1.12 -8.65
C PHE A 88 7.78 -1.16 -8.64
N GLU A 89 8.41 -1.35 -9.80
CA GLU A 89 9.86 -1.38 -9.97
C GLU A 89 10.24 -0.87 -11.36
N ARG A 90 11.29 -0.04 -11.43
CA ARG A 90 11.87 0.46 -12.68
C ARG A 90 10.84 1.07 -13.64
N GLY A 91 9.93 1.87 -13.09
CA GLY A 91 8.90 2.55 -13.88
C GLY A 91 7.67 1.72 -14.23
N ASN A 92 7.58 0.46 -13.79
CA ASN A 92 6.50 -0.45 -14.15
C ASN A 92 5.81 -1.07 -12.94
N TYR A 93 4.49 -1.24 -13.03
CA TYR A 93 3.73 -2.04 -12.07
C TYR A 93 3.95 -3.54 -12.33
N ILE A 94 4.17 -4.30 -11.27
CA ILE A 94 4.42 -5.75 -11.31
C ILE A 94 3.08 -6.49 -11.28
N LYS A 95 2.67 -7.09 -12.39
CA LYS A 95 1.34 -7.73 -12.55
C LYS A 95 1.03 -8.77 -11.47
N ASP A 96 1.97 -9.67 -11.18
CA ASP A 96 1.78 -10.71 -10.18
C ASP A 96 1.61 -10.12 -8.78
N ALA A 97 2.35 -9.05 -8.46
CA ALA A 97 2.20 -8.33 -7.20
C ALA A 97 0.83 -7.66 -7.09
N LEU A 98 0.32 -7.06 -8.18
CA LEU A 98 -1.03 -6.50 -8.20
C LEU A 98 -2.10 -7.58 -8.01
N GLN A 99 -1.93 -8.78 -8.57
CA GLN A 99 -2.85 -9.90 -8.35
C GLN A 99 -2.90 -10.34 -6.88
N GLU A 100 -1.74 -10.44 -6.22
CA GLU A 100 -1.67 -10.75 -4.79
C GLU A 100 -2.33 -9.67 -3.93
N ILE A 101 -2.15 -8.40 -4.28
CA ILE A 101 -2.84 -7.28 -3.61
C ILE A 101 -4.35 -7.37 -3.84
N ASN A 102 -4.81 -7.62 -5.06
CA ASN A 102 -6.23 -7.76 -5.37
C ASN A 102 -6.86 -8.89 -4.55
N TYR A 103 -6.15 -10.02 -4.42
CA TYR A 103 -6.60 -11.14 -3.61
C TYR A 103 -6.67 -10.77 -2.12
N LEU A 104 -5.64 -10.14 -1.55
CA LEU A 104 -5.65 -9.70 -0.16
C LEU A 104 -6.80 -8.72 0.13
N LEU A 105 -7.04 -7.78 -0.79
CA LEU A 105 -8.02 -6.70 -0.65
C LEU A 105 -9.41 -7.05 -1.19
N ARG A 106 -9.68 -8.34 -1.47
CA ARG A 106 -10.98 -8.83 -1.92
C ARG A 106 -12.09 -8.57 -0.90
N ASP A 107 -13.32 -8.71 -1.31
CA ASP A 107 -14.44 -8.72 -0.37
C ASP A 107 -14.40 -9.99 0.49
N PHE A 108 -13.93 -9.87 1.73
CA PHE A 108 -13.77 -11.03 2.63
C PHE A 108 -15.09 -11.72 3.04
N ARG A 109 -16.24 -11.16 2.67
CA ARG A 109 -17.56 -11.75 2.93
C ARG A 109 -18.07 -12.64 1.80
N THR A 110 -17.67 -12.32 0.57
CA THR A 110 -18.11 -13.02 -0.64
C THR A 110 -16.96 -13.68 -1.40
N ASP A 111 -15.71 -13.41 -0.98
CA ASP A 111 -14.47 -13.78 -1.67
C ASP A 111 -14.35 -13.21 -3.11
N ASP A 112 -15.20 -12.25 -3.47
CA ASP A 112 -15.13 -11.58 -4.76
C ASP A 112 -13.84 -10.75 -4.87
N ILE A 113 -13.06 -11.02 -5.92
CA ILE A 113 -11.81 -10.32 -6.24
C ILE A 113 -12.10 -9.25 -7.29
N HIS A 114 -11.53 -8.06 -7.11
CA HIS A 114 -11.63 -6.96 -8.06
C HIS A 114 -10.25 -6.27 -8.20
N PRO A 115 -9.89 -5.79 -9.39
CA PRO A 115 -8.68 -4.98 -9.54
C PRO A 115 -8.70 -3.74 -8.64
N ILE A 116 -7.60 -3.53 -7.93
CA ILE A 116 -7.39 -2.34 -7.10
C ILE A 116 -6.69 -1.28 -7.94
N ASP A 117 -7.20 -0.05 -7.88
CA ASP A 117 -6.62 1.09 -8.56
C ASP A 117 -5.18 1.35 -8.09
N THR A 118 -4.24 1.37 -9.04
CA THR A 118 -2.83 1.61 -8.74
C THR A 118 -2.58 3.00 -8.15
N ALA A 119 -3.41 4.00 -8.47
CA ALA A 119 -3.34 5.31 -7.85
C ALA A 119 -3.61 5.26 -6.34
N LEU A 120 -4.51 4.35 -5.89
CA LEU A 120 -4.74 4.12 -4.46
C LEU A 120 -3.51 3.48 -3.78
N LEU A 121 -2.82 2.58 -4.46
CA LEU A 121 -1.59 1.97 -3.95
C LEU A 121 -0.46 3.01 -3.84
N ASP A 122 -0.34 3.88 -4.82
CA ASP A 122 0.62 4.98 -4.80
C ASP A 122 0.33 5.98 -3.67
N GLN A 123 -0.94 6.31 -3.45
CA GLN A 123 -1.38 7.13 -2.30
C GLN A 123 -0.98 6.49 -0.95
N LEU A 124 -1.15 5.18 -0.80
CA LEU A 124 -0.71 4.45 0.39
C LEU A 124 0.81 4.45 0.55
N PHE A 125 1.54 4.34 -0.56
CA PHE A 125 3.00 4.41 -0.53
C PHE A 125 3.48 5.79 -0.08
N ASP A 126 2.93 6.87 -0.63
CA ASP A 126 3.28 8.24 -0.28
C ASP A 126 2.92 8.55 1.18
N LEU A 127 1.77 8.04 1.64
CA LEU A 127 1.36 8.13 3.04
C LEU A 127 2.34 7.38 3.97
N LYS A 128 2.78 6.19 3.58
CA LYS A 128 3.82 5.43 4.29
C LYS A 128 5.10 6.22 4.41
N GLN A 129 5.57 6.85 3.33
CA GLN A 129 6.79 7.66 3.32
C GLN A 129 6.63 8.91 4.21
N THR A 130 5.52 9.63 4.07
CA THR A 130 5.22 10.85 4.84
C THR A 130 5.21 10.59 6.34
N LEU A 131 4.70 9.43 6.76
CA LEU A 131 4.61 9.05 8.18
C LEU A 131 5.83 8.25 8.68
N GLY A 132 6.80 7.92 7.82
CA GLY A 132 7.96 7.08 8.17
C GLY A 132 7.56 5.69 8.66
N LEU A 133 6.52 5.08 8.05
CA LEU A 133 5.95 3.83 8.55
C LEU A 133 6.83 2.62 8.19
N ASN A 134 7.16 1.83 9.23
CA ASN A 134 7.79 0.52 9.09
C ASN A 134 6.82 -0.65 9.37
N LYS A 135 5.63 -0.35 9.90
CA LYS A 135 4.57 -1.30 10.21
C LYS A 135 3.61 -1.49 9.03
N PRO A 136 2.89 -2.63 8.96
CA PRO A 136 1.89 -2.86 7.93
C PRO A 136 0.69 -1.93 8.11
N PHE A 137 0.01 -1.63 7.02
CA PHE A 137 -1.36 -1.12 7.06
C PHE A 137 -2.30 -2.24 7.49
N HIS A 138 -3.07 -2.02 8.53
CA HIS A 138 -4.16 -2.90 8.94
C HIS A 138 -5.39 -2.55 8.10
N ILE A 139 -5.85 -3.51 7.31
CA ILE A 139 -6.96 -3.35 6.38
C ILE A 139 -8.27 -3.68 7.08
N ILE A 140 -9.16 -2.70 7.18
CA ILE A 140 -10.52 -2.86 7.70
C ILE A 140 -11.48 -3.24 6.56
N SER A 141 -11.30 -2.61 5.38
CA SER A 141 -12.09 -2.90 4.18
C SER A 141 -11.29 -2.50 2.95
N GLY A 142 -11.18 -3.40 1.97
CA GLY A 142 -10.67 -3.14 0.63
C GLY A 142 -11.82 -3.06 -0.36
N TYR A 143 -11.80 -3.91 -1.40
CA TYR A 143 -12.91 -4.07 -2.33
C TYR A 143 -14.18 -4.52 -1.58
N ARG A 144 -15.30 -4.06 -2.06
CA ARG A 144 -16.62 -4.40 -1.52
C ARG A 144 -17.56 -4.72 -2.68
N SER A 145 -18.04 -5.93 -2.74
CA SER A 145 -18.99 -6.36 -3.78
C SER A 145 -20.29 -5.54 -3.72
N PRO A 146 -21.03 -5.42 -4.82
CA PRO A 146 -22.35 -4.78 -4.83
C PRO A 146 -23.30 -5.41 -3.81
N PHE A 147 -23.23 -6.72 -3.63
CA PHE A 147 -24.02 -7.44 -2.64
C PHE A 147 -23.69 -6.98 -1.21
N THR A 148 -22.42 -7.02 -0.84
CA THR A 148 -21.96 -6.57 0.48
C THR A 148 -22.30 -5.08 0.72
N ASN A 149 -22.09 -4.24 -0.29
CA ASN A 149 -22.40 -2.81 -0.18
C ASN A 149 -23.90 -2.56 0.06
N ALA A 150 -24.78 -3.30 -0.64
CA ALA A 150 -26.21 -3.22 -0.45
C ALA A 150 -26.64 -3.69 0.96
N GLN A 151 -26.05 -4.76 1.47
CA GLN A 151 -26.32 -5.23 2.83
C GLN A 151 -25.89 -4.19 3.89
N LEU A 152 -24.69 -3.66 3.77
CA LEU A 152 -24.19 -2.64 4.70
C LEU A 152 -25.01 -1.36 4.64
N HIS A 153 -25.44 -0.92 3.45
CA HIS A 153 -26.30 0.26 3.28
C HIS A 153 -27.66 0.09 3.97
N LYS A 154 -28.23 -1.13 3.98
CA LYS A 154 -29.50 -1.42 4.68
C LYS A 154 -29.37 -1.29 6.20
N HIS A 155 -28.20 -1.61 6.75
CA HIS A 155 -27.97 -1.66 8.20
C HIS A 155 -27.20 -0.45 8.76
N SER A 156 -26.76 0.47 7.89
CA SER A 156 -25.95 1.63 8.29
C SER A 156 -26.24 2.85 7.43
N HIS A 157 -26.52 3.99 8.07
CA HIS A 157 -26.76 5.27 7.40
C HIS A 157 -25.47 5.90 6.83
N GLY A 158 -24.29 5.36 7.17
CA GLY A 158 -22.99 5.91 6.73
C GLY A 158 -22.41 5.29 5.45
N VAL A 159 -23.09 4.29 4.86
CA VAL A 159 -22.61 3.62 3.65
C VAL A 159 -23.27 4.19 2.41
N ALA A 160 -22.47 4.76 1.50
CA ALA A 160 -22.96 5.31 0.23
C ALA A 160 -23.50 4.19 -0.68
N LYS A 161 -24.60 4.47 -1.42
CA LYS A 161 -25.11 3.54 -2.45
C LYS A 161 -24.09 3.29 -3.55
N GLN A 162 -23.41 4.35 -3.99
CA GLN A 162 -22.30 4.29 -4.96
C GLN A 162 -20.98 4.54 -4.20
N SER A 163 -20.33 3.48 -3.78
CA SER A 163 -19.10 3.55 -3.01
C SER A 163 -17.89 3.27 -3.90
N PHE A 164 -16.80 4.00 -3.72
CA PHE A 164 -15.52 3.70 -4.38
C PHE A 164 -14.93 2.35 -3.99
N HIS A 165 -15.30 1.79 -2.84
CA HIS A 165 -14.97 0.40 -2.51
C HIS A 165 -15.48 -0.60 -3.56
N MET A 166 -16.65 -0.37 -4.16
CA MET A 166 -17.21 -1.22 -5.22
C MET A 166 -16.45 -1.13 -6.56
N GLN A 167 -15.54 -0.17 -6.67
CA GLN A 167 -14.73 0.06 -7.86
C GLN A 167 -13.24 -0.30 -7.65
N GLY A 168 -12.88 -0.88 -6.49
CA GLY A 168 -11.48 -1.11 -6.12
C GLY A 168 -10.68 0.18 -5.92
N ARG A 169 -11.35 1.30 -5.65
CA ARG A 169 -10.78 2.65 -5.58
C ARG A 169 -10.79 3.26 -4.19
N ALA A 170 -11.13 2.49 -3.16
CA ALA A 170 -11.15 2.93 -1.78
C ALA A 170 -10.66 1.84 -0.83
N ILE A 171 -10.12 2.30 0.31
CA ILE A 171 -9.61 1.44 1.37
C ILE A 171 -9.83 2.10 2.73
N ASP A 172 -10.22 1.30 3.72
CA ASP A 172 -10.33 1.69 5.13
C ASP A 172 -9.15 1.11 5.90
N ILE A 173 -8.32 1.98 6.50
CA ILE A 173 -7.06 1.58 7.12
C ILE A 173 -6.88 2.11 8.53
N ARG A 174 -6.04 1.41 9.29
CA ARG A 174 -5.35 1.92 10.48
C ARG A 174 -3.91 1.40 10.49
N VAL A 175 -3.08 1.93 11.38
CA VAL A 175 -1.72 1.45 11.61
C VAL A 175 -1.51 1.31 13.12
N GLU A 176 -0.96 0.17 13.54
CA GLU A 176 -0.71 -0.09 14.95
C GLU A 176 0.28 0.92 15.55
N GLY A 177 -0.10 1.54 16.67
CA GLY A 177 0.71 2.55 17.35
C GLY A 177 0.71 3.94 16.70
N VAL A 178 -0.06 4.14 15.61
CA VAL A 178 -0.22 5.45 14.96
C VAL A 178 -1.67 5.89 15.10
N SER A 179 -1.90 7.09 15.64
CA SER A 179 -3.27 7.58 15.80
C SER A 179 -3.94 7.82 14.44
N SER A 180 -5.21 7.46 14.30
CA SER A 180 -5.98 7.72 13.08
C SER A 180 -6.03 9.21 12.72
N LYS A 181 -5.89 10.12 13.71
CA LYS A 181 -5.75 11.56 13.47
C LYS A 181 -4.45 11.91 12.73
N MET A 182 -3.32 11.26 13.07
CA MET A 182 -2.05 11.47 12.36
C MET A 182 -2.15 10.97 10.91
N ILE A 183 -2.71 9.78 10.71
CA ILE A 183 -2.95 9.21 9.37
C ILE A 183 -3.81 10.16 8.54
N LYS A 184 -4.93 10.64 9.10
CA LYS A 184 -5.81 11.62 8.45
C LYS A 184 -5.04 12.88 8.05
N ASN A 185 -4.29 13.48 8.98
CA ASN A 185 -3.59 14.74 8.72
C ASN A 185 -2.54 14.58 7.61
N ALA A 186 -1.77 13.49 7.61
CA ALA A 186 -0.81 13.19 6.55
C ALA A 186 -1.51 12.99 5.19
N ALA A 187 -2.62 12.26 5.14
CA ALA A 187 -3.41 12.07 3.93
C ALA A 187 -3.99 13.39 3.38
N LEU A 188 -4.43 14.30 4.26
CA LEU A 188 -4.89 15.63 3.87
C LEU A 188 -3.76 16.49 3.29
N THR A 189 -2.54 16.38 3.84
CA THR A 189 -1.36 17.09 3.32
C THR A 189 -0.99 16.60 1.92
N LEU A 190 -1.10 15.31 1.65
CA LEU A 190 -0.86 14.73 0.32
C LEU A 190 -1.91 15.15 -0.71
N ALA A 191 -3.15 15.40 -0.30
CA ALA A 191 -4.25 15.87 -1.14
C ALA A 191 -4.50 15.01 -2.41
N GLN A 192 -4.21 13.70 -2.36
CA GLN A 192 -4.24 12.80 -3.53
C GLN A 192 -5.61 12.16 -3.78
N GLY A 193 -6.62 12.41 -2.92
CA GLY A 193 -7.96 11.83 -3.08
C GLY A 193 -8.88 12.12 -1.89
N GLY A 194 -9.97 11.38 -1.76
CA GLY A 194 -10.90 11.50 -0.66
C GLY A 194 -10.33 10.98 0.66
N VAL A 195 -10.59 11.71 1.76
CA VAL A 195 -10.16 11.35 3.12
C VAL A 195 -11.35 11.42 4.07
N GLY A 196 -11.81 10.27 4.54
CA GLY A 196 -12.84 10.13 5.56
C GLY A 196 -12.24 9.81 6.94
N TYR A 197 -12.70 10.50 7.99
CA TYR A 197 -12.18 10.31 9.32
C TYR A 197 -13.20 9.69 10.28
N TYR A 198 -12.90 8.49 10.78
CA TYR A 198 -13.78 7.70 11.65
C TYR A 198 -13.13 7.43 13.02
N PRO A 199 -13.05 8.46 13.91
CA PRO A 199 -12.33 8.33 15.18
C PRO A 199 -12.93 7.29 16.12
N ARG A 200 -14.27 7.15 16.16
CA ARG A 200 -14.93 6.16 17.02
C ARG A 200 -14.61 4.72 16.61
N SER A 201 -14.45 4.47 15.32
CA SER A 201 -14.11 3.16 14.77
C SER A 201 -12.61 2.99 14.55
N ASN A 202 -11.81 4.01 14.87
CA ASN A 202 -10.36 4.05 14.78
C ASN A 202 -9.83 3.63 13.41
N PHE A 203 -10.34 4.25 12.34
CA PHE A 203 -9.82 4.09 10.99
C PHE A 203 -9.93 5.37 10.16
N VAL A 204 -9.21 5.39 9.06
CA VAL A 204 -9.26 6.43 8.02
C VAL A 204 -9.64 5.77 6.71
N HIS A 205 -10.62 6.35 6.03
CA HIS A 205 -10.97 6.03 4.66
C HIS A 205 -10.10 6.83 3.71
N LEU A 206 -9.57 6.18 2.69
CA LEU A 206 -8.86 6.79 1.58
C LEU A 206 -9.49 6.32 0.26
N ASP A 207 -9.56 7.21 -0.73
CA ASP A 207 -9.96 6.82 -2.08
C ASP A 207 -9.23 7.66 -3.15
N SER A 208 -9.13 7.10 -4.37
CA SER A 208 -8.51 7.74 -5.54
C SER A 208 -9.46 8.65 -6.33
N GLY A 209 -10.51 9.16 -5.69
CA GLY A 209 -11.42 10.13 -6.27
C GLY A 209 -10.88 11.56 -6.19
N ARG A 210 -11.72 12.55 -6.48
CA ARG A 210 -11.36 13.96 -6.26
C ARG A 210 -11.07 14.22 -4.79
N PHE A 211 -10.14 15.13 -4.51
CA PHE A 211 -9.85 15.56 -3.14
C PHE A 211 -11.11 16.10 -2.44
N ARG A 212 -11.42 15.54 -1.28
CA ARG A 212 -12.50 15.92 -0.39
C ARG A 212 -12.30 15.31 1.00
N THR A 213 -12.99 15.84 2.02
CA THR A 213 -12.89 15.30 3.39
C THR A 213 -14.28 15.31 4.07
N TRP A 214 -14.50 14.39 4.99
CA TRP A 214 -15.69 14.30 5.83
C TRP A 214 -15.41 13.62 7.16
#